data_70e046b09491d5369ac5f5ae5269c6e1
#
_entry.id   70e046b09491d5369ac5f5ae5269c6e1
#
_cell.length_a   1.000
_cell.length_b   1.000
_cell.length_c   1.000
_cell.angle_alpha   90.00
_cell.angle_beta   90.00
_cell.angle_gamma   90.00
#
_symmetry.space_group_name_H-M   'P 1'
#
loop_
_entity.id
_entity.type
_entity.pdbx_description
1 polymer ?
#
loop_
_entity_poly.entity_id
_entity_poly.type
_entity_poly.pdbx_seq_one_letter_code
_entity_poly.pdbx_strand_id
1 'polypeptide(L)'
;MNLKDKIDQKIFHLVGEAADAVGQPCYIVGGYVRDIFLHRPSNDIDFVTVGSGIGLAEALAGKLGPKTRLAVYRNYGTAQLRYRGLELEFVGARKESYHRESRNPIVEDGTLDDDQKRRDFTVNALAIAVNADNFGELVDPFGGLDDMRRRIIRTPLDPDVTFSDDPLRMMRAVRFATQLDFEILPETFDAITRNRERIAIITRERIAVELEKIICSPRPSMGFVLLEKCGLLELIFPELHALKGAETKDGRGHKDNFLHTMQVLDSVAEKSDKEWLRWAALFHDIAKPVTKQYDQQHGWTFYNHNFVGKKMIPGIFKRMKLPMNEKMKYVQKLVELHMRPIALVEEEVTDSAVRRLLFDAGDDIDDLMILCEADITSKNPEKVKRFLSNYQEVRRKLVEIEEKDRIRNFQPPIDGDEIMRIFGLSPCREVGDIKERLKNAILDGDIPNEREAAYKLMLKVAAEMGLKQVEE
;
A
#
# COMPACT_ATOMS: atom_id res chain seq x y z
N MET A 1 28.04 -22.54 13.88
CA MET A 1 28.29 -22.03 12.49
C MET A 1 28.93 -20.67 12.61
N ASN A 2 29.97 -20.38 11.79
CA ASN A 2 30.58 -19.05 11.78
C ASN A 2 30.33 -18.37 10.44
N LEU A 3 29.95 -17.09 10.47
CA LEU A 3 29.56 -16.26 9.33
C LEU A 3 30.51 -15.08 9.12
N LYS A 4 31.75 -15.17 9.60
CA LYS A 4 32.76 -14.12 9.49
C LYS A 4 32.84 -13.55 8.08
N ASP A 5 32.90 -14.41 7.06
CA ASP A 5 33.01 -13.98 5.64
C ASP A 5 31.77 -13.23 5.14
N LYS A 6 30.62 -13.35 5.80
CA LYS A 6 29.37 -12.64 5.43
C LYS A 6 29.27 -11.26 6.08
N ILE A 7 29.97 -11.05 7.18
CA ILE A 7 29.97 -9.79 7.94
C ILE A 7 31.36 -9.17 8.01
N ASP A 8 32.29 -9.50 7.10
CA ASP A 8 33.67 -8.96 7.06
C ASP A 8 33.70 -7.54 6.48
N GLN A 9 32.86 -6.67 7.00
CA GLN A 9 32.85 -5.24 6.67
C GLN A 9 33.42 -4.42 7.81
N LYS A 10 34.16 -3.37 7.48
CA LYS A 10 34.83 -2.50 8.47
C LYS A 10 33.92 -2.04 9.60
N ILE A 11 32.64 -1.80 9.31
CA ILE A 11 31.70 -1.29 10.32
C ILE A 11 31.45 -2.33 11.43
N PHE A 12 31.34 -3.63 11.12
CA PHE A 12 31.10 -4.65 12.11
C PHE A 12 32.32 -4.84 13.04
N HIS A 13 33.54 -4.73 12.49
CA HIS A 13 34.75 -4.75 13.31
C HIS A 13 34.81 -3.52 14.24
N LEU A 14 34.47 -2.31 13.75
CA LEU A 14 34.43 -1.11 14.56
C LEU A 14 33.38 -1.19 15.68
N VAL A 15 32.21 -1.80 15.42
CA VAL A 15 31.20 -2.05 16.45
C VAL A 15 31.73 -3.05 17.47
N GLY A 16 32.35 -4.16 17.02
CA GLY A 16 32.97 -5.15 17.92
C GLY A 16 34.02 -4.56 18.82
N GLU A 17 34.98 -3.77 18.26
CA GLU A 17 35.99 -3.05 19.02
C GLU A 17 35.40 -2.04 20.01
N ALA A 18 34.28 -1.37 19.66
CA ALA A 18 33.61 -0.46 20.59
C ALA A 18 32.95 -1.25 21.74
N ALA A 19 32.32 -2.41 21.42
CA ALA A 19 31.69 -3.29 22.39
C ALA A 19 32.73 -3.88 23.37
N ASP A 20 33.87 -4.33 22.85
CA ASP A 20 35.01 -4.83 23.67
C ASP A 20 35.55 -3.75 24.59
N ALA A 21 35.69 -2.50 24.10
CA ALA A 21 36.19 -1.38 24.90
C ALA A 21 35.28 -1.01 26.07
N VAL A 22 33.94 -1.23 25.94
CA VAL A 22 32.97 -1.01 27.02
C VAL A 22 32.64 -2.30 27.80
N GLY A 23 33.29 -3.43 27.46
CA GLY A 23 33.09 -4.73 28.12
C GLY A 23 31.72 -5.35 27.96
N GLN A 24 31.06 -5.13 26.81
CA GLN A 24 29.69 -5.60 26.56
C GLN A 24 29.63 -6.63 25.40
N PRO A 25 29.01 -7.79 25.57
CA PRO A 25 28.67 -8.65 24.45
C PRO A 25 27.71 -7.94 23.48
N CYS A 26 27.99 -8.01 22.17
CA CYS A 26 27.20 -7.34 21.14
C CYS A 26 26.93 -8.27 19.96
N TYR A 27 25.74 -8.15 19.40
CA TYR A 27 25.24 -9.04 18.35
C TYR A 27 24.49 -8.23 17.30
N ILE A 28 24.67 -8.59 16.01
CA ILE A 28 23.77 -8.23 14.94
C ILE A 28 22.53 -9.10 15.06
N VAL A 29 21.32 -8.55 14.92
CA VAL A 29 20.07 -9.29 15.13
C VAL A 29 19.00 -8.97 14.10
N GLY A 30 17.93 -9.73 14.10
CA GLY A 30 16.69 -9.39 13.40
C GLY A 30 16.74 -9.56 11.88
N GLY A 31 16.14 -8.60 11.19
CA GLY A 31 15.93 -8.64 9.74
C GLY A 31 17.21 -8.75 8.93
N TYR A 32 18.26 -8.06 9.34
CA TYR A 32 19.54 -8.08 8.65
C TYR A 32 20.16 -9.49 8.62
N VAL A 33 20.14 -10.20 9.76
CA VAL A 33 20.67 -11.58 9.83
C VAL A 33 19.88 -12.53 8.94
N ARG A 34 18.56 -12.46 8.99
CA ARG A 34 17.69 -13.21 8.09
C ARG A 34 18.01 -12.93 6.63
N ASP A 35 18.16 -11.65 6.25
CA ASP A 35 18.33 -11.22 4.88
C ASP A 35 19.70 -11.62 4.30
N ILE A 36 20.75 -11.80 5.12
CA ILE A 36 22.01 -12.45 4.72
C ILE A 36 21.74 -13.86 4.14
N PHE A 37 20.93 -14.67 4.82
CA PHE A 37 20.62 -16.02 4.37
C PHE A 37 19.67 -16.07 3.18
N LEU A 38 18.79 -15.07 3.07
CA LEU A 38 17.85 -14.95 1.95
C LEU A 38 18.43 -14.21 0.75
N HIS A 39 19.71 -13.80 0.81
CA HIS A 39 20.38 -13.01 -0.23
C HIS A 39 19.62 -11.73 -0.63
N ARG A 40 19.04 -11.07 0.36
CA ARG A 40 18.29 -9.81 0.20
C ARG A 40 19.17 -8.64 0.64
N PRO A 41 19.22 -7.53 -0.10
CA PRO A 41 19.93 -6.33 0.34
C PRO A 41 19.21 -5.72 1.54
N SER A 42 20.00 -5.32 2.56
CA SER A 42 19.49 -4.57 3.71
C SER A 42 20.53 -3.54 4.14
N ASN A 43 20.05 -2.31 4.38
CA ASN A 43 20.88 -1.21 4.87
C ASN A 43 20.54 -0.85 6.34
N ASP A 44 19.55 -1.51 6.91
CA ASP A 44 19.07 -1.33 8.28
C ASP A 44 19.60 -2.47 9.15
N ILE A 45 20.43 -2.13 10.12
CA ILE A 45 21.19 -3.09 10.93
C ILE A 45 20.91 -2.83 12.40
N ASP A 46 20.26 -3.80 13.03
CA ASP A 46 19.97 -3.78 14.45
C ASP A 46 21.09 -4.48 15.24
N PHE A 47 21.60 -3.80 16.26
CA PHE A 47 22.54 -4.34 17.23
C PHE A 47 21.88 -4.46 18.59
N VAL A 48 22.04 -5.62 19.21
CA VAL A 48 21.68 -5.86 20.61
C VAL A 48 22.96 -6.04 21.40
N THR A 49 23.08 -5.32 22.51
CA THR A 49 24.19 -5.47 23.46
C THR A 49 23.69 -5.88 24.84
N VAL A 50 24.41 -6.76 25.52
CA VAL A 50 24.12 -7.08 26.93
C VAL A 50 24.72 -5.97 27.79
N GLY A 51 23.90 -4.90 27.99
CA GLY A 51 24.29 -3.66 28.61
C GLY A 51 23.61 -2.47 27.95
N SER A 52 24.27 -1.29 27.97
CA SER A 52 23.71 -0.06 27.44
C SER A 52 23.88 0.08 25.94
N GLY A 53 22.80 -0.02 25.16
CA GLY A 53 22.81 0.28 23.71
C GLY A 53 23.24 1.71 23.42
N ILE A 54 22.80 2.68 24.24
CA ILE A 54 23.22 4.09 24.13
C ILE A 54 24.72 4.23 24.38
N GLY A 55 25.26 3.62 25.45
CA GLY A 55 26.67 3.67 25.77
C GLY A 55 27.56 3.07 24.67
N LEU A 56 27.13 1.95 24.07
CA LEU A 56 27.84 1.36 22.93
C LEU A 56 27.82 2.29 21.70
N ALA A 57 26.68 2.90 21.39
CA ALA A 57 26.55 3.82 20.26
C ALA A 57 27.41 5.08 20.46
N GLU A 58 27.49 5.60 21.68
CA GLU A 58 28.39 6.73 22.04
C GLU A 58 29.86 6.35 21.89
N ALA A 59 30.28 5.16 22.35
CA ALA A 59 31.64 4.64 22.18
C ALA A 59 31.99 4.50 20.68
N LEU A 60 31.10 3.95 19.86
CA LEU A 60 31.30 3.86 18.43
C LEU A 60 31.38 5.24 17.77
N ALA A 61 30.51 6.17 18.12
CA ALA A 61 30.51 7.52 17.59
C ALA A 61 31.82 8.25 17.88
N GLY A 62 32.40 8.05 19.09
CA GLY A 62 33.71 8.54 19.45
C GLY A 62 34.82 8.00 18.54
N LYS A 63 34.79 6.71 18.20
CA LYS A 63 35.77 6.08 17.28
C LYS A 63 35.60 6.58 15.84
N LEU A 64 34.38 6.83 15.38
CA LEU A 64 34.07 7.30 14.02
C LEU A 64 34.40 8.79 13.82
N GLY A 65 34.53 9.54 14.91
CA GLY A 65 34.97 10.93 14.93
C GLY A 65 33.82 11.97 14.94
N PRO A 66 34.16 13.26 15.03
CA PRO A 66 33.23 14.36 15.40
C PRO A 66 32.16 14.67 14.33
N LYS A 67 32.28 14.14 13.12
CA LYS A 67 31.29 14.31 12.06
C LYS A 67 30.15 13.30 12.14
N THR A 68 30.22 12.33 13.06
CA THR A 68 29.21 11.29 13.23
C THR A 68 27.99 11.87 13.91
N ARG A 69 26.82 11.73 13.25
CA ARG A 69 25.55 12.15 13.84
C ARG A 69 24.94 10.95 14.58
N LEU A 70 24.84 11.09 15.89
CA LEU A 70 24.19 10.14 16.80
C LEU A 70 22.86 10.71 17.25
N ALA A 71 21.77 9.96 17.04
CA ALA A 71 20.46 10.23 17.61
C ALA A 71 20.22 9.31 18.82
N VAL A 72 19.88 9.87 19.98
CA VAL A 72 19.68 9.12 21.22
C VAL A 72 18.23 9.26 21.66
N TYR A 73 17.57 8.12 21.87
CA TYR A 73 16.18 8.01 22.32
C TYR A 73 16.13 7.44 23.73
N ARG A 74 16.41 8.28 24.73
CA ARG A 74 16.58 7.88 26.13
C ARG A 74 15.38 7.13 26.70
N ASN A 75 14.16 7.54 26.35
CA ASN A 75 12.93 6.92 26.83
C ASN A 75 12.75 5.48 26.33
N TYR A 76 13.43 5.11 25.25
CA TYR A 76 13.38 3.76 24.67
C TYR A 76 14.66 2.97 24.88
N GLY A 77 15.70 3.59 25.47
CA GLY A 77 16.99 2.96 25.65
C GLY A 77 17.71 2.65 24.33
N THR A 78 17.39 3.37 23.23
CA THR A 78 17.93 3.12 21.90
C THR A 78 18.74 4.30 21.39
N ALA A 79 19.67 4.02 20.49
CA ALA A 79 20.44 5.04 19.77
C ALA A 79 20.61 4.62 18.31
N GLN A 80 20.64 5.60 17.42
CA GLN A 80 20.80 5.40 15.98
C GLN A 80 21.94 6.25 15.44
N LEU A 81 22.70 5.69 14.51
CA LEU A 81 23.68 6.43 13.74
C LEU A 81 23.71 5.98 12.27
N ARG A 82 24.16 6.86 11.38
CA ARG A 82 24.34 6.55 9.96
C ARG A 82 25.80 6.45 9.60
N TYR A 83 26.16 5.39 8.89
CA TYR A 83 27.51 5.15 8.42
C TYR A 83 27.51 4.72 6.96
N ARG A 84 27.98 5.59 6.04
CA ARG A 84 28.14 5.30 4.60
C ARG A 84 26.87 4.70 3.94
N GLY A 85 25.70 5.22 4.27
CA GLY A 85 24.41 4.74 3.73
C GLY A 85 23.78 3.59 4.51
N LEU A 86 24.46 3.05 5.54
CA LEU A 86 23.88 2.10 6.49
C LEU A 86 23.22 2.86 7.65
N GLU A 87 22.07 2.38 8.09
CA GLU A 87 21.40 2.81 9.31
C GLU A 87 21.68 1.78 10.41
N LEU A 88 22.29 2.21 11.51
CA LEU A 88 22.67 1.36 12.61
C LEU A 88 21.83 1.72 13.83
N GLU A 89 21.07 0.78 14.36
CA GLU A 89 20.31 0.94 15.59
C GLU A 89 20.92 0.09 16.70
N PHE A 90 21.06 0.67 17.90
CA PHE A 90 21.66 0.04 19.07
C PHE A 90 20.65 0.00 20.20
N VAL A 91 20.40 -1.20 20.74
CA VAL A 91 19.49 -1.42 21.88
C VAL A 91 20.18 -2.30 22.92
N GLY A 92 19.86 -2.09 24.20
CA GLY A 92 20.23 -3.04 25.25
C GLY A 92 19.37 -4.30 25.17
N ALA A 93 19.97 -5.45 25.43
CA ALA A 93 19.21 -6.69 25.62
C ALA A 93 18.23 -6.52 26.77
N ARG A 94 16.98 -6.92 26.57
CA ARG A 94 15.92 -6.66 27.54
C ARG A 94 14.98 -7.85 27.70
N LYS A 95 14.47 -7.98 28.91
CA LYS A 95 13.37 -8.84 29.25
C LYS A 95 12.09 -8.01 29.27
N GLU A 96 11.03 -8.51 28.66
CA GLU A 96 9.73 -7.85 28.60
C GLU A 96 8.69 -8.69 29.31
N SER A 97 7.85 -8.03 30.11
CA SER A 97 6.64 -8.64 30.69
C SER A 97 5.43 -7.79 30.35
N TYR A 98 4.29 -8.44 30.06
CA TYR A 98 3.11 -7.78 29.54
C TYR A 98 1.91 -7.93 30.47
N HIS A 99 1.10 -6.88 30.56
CA HIS A 99 -0.24 -6.97 31.16
C HIS A 99 -1.26 -7.24 30.06
N ARG A 100 -2.23 -8.12 30.33
CA ARG A 100 -3.22 -8.57 29.34
C ARG A 100 -3.99 -7.43 28.66
N GLU A 101 -4.19 -6.30 29.31
CA GLU A 101 -4.95 -5.16 28.82
C GLU A 101 -4.08 -4.07 28.16
N SER A 102 -2.76 -4.26 28.15
CA SER A 102 -1.80 -3.32 27.59
C SER A 102 -0.77 -4.02 26.75
N ARG A 103 -0.47 -3.45 25.59
CA ARG A 103 0.65 -3.87 24.74
C ARG A 103 2.00 -3.25 25.14
N ASN A 104 2.01 -2.32 26.09
CA ASN A 104 3.23 -1.68 26.56
C ASN A 104 3.89 -2.60 27.60
N PRO A 105 5.07 -3.16 27.33
CA PRO A 105 5.75 -4.04 28.26
C PRO A 105 6.34 -3.24 29.43
N ILE A 106 6.48 -3.93 30.55
CA ILE A 106 7.45 -3.57 31.56
C ILE A 106 8.78 -4.11 31.06
N VAL A 107 9.78 -3.22 30.98
CA VAL A 107 11.09 -3.54 30.41
C VAL A 107 12.14 -3.56 31.51
N GLU A 108 12.92 -4.62 31.58
CA GLU A 108 14.06 -4.80 32.46
C GLU A 108 15.30 -5.19 31.65
N ASP A 109 16.49 -4.92 32.18
CA ASP A 109 17.71 -5.42 31.57
C ASP A 109 17.70 -6.94 31.49
N GLY A 110 18.12 -7.46 30.37
CA GLY A 110 18.05 -8.89 30.06
C GLY A 110 19.33 -9.44 29.44
N THR A 111 19.30 -10.73 29.20
CA THR A 111 20.33 -11.46 28.46
C THR A 111 19.99 -11.50 26.97
N LEU A 112 20.91 -11.99 26.12
CA LEU A 112 20.62 -12.25 24.72
C LEU A 112 19.45 -13.26 24.56
N ASP A 113 19.41 -14.28 25.41
CA ASP A 113 18.36 -15.30 25.40
C ASP A 113 16.97 -14.66 25.70
N ASP A 114 16.90 -13.75 26.68
CA ASP A 114 15.68 -12.99 26.95
C ASP A 114 15.25 -12.14 25.74
N ASP A 115 16.19 -11.47 25.07
CA ASP A 115 15.91 -10.67 23.88
C ASP A 115 15.41 -11.55 22.71
N GLN A 116 16.02 -12.72 22.49
CA GLN A 116 15.60 -13.64 21.43
C GLN A 116 14.22 -14.27 21.72
N LYS A 117 13.92 -14.61 22.96
CA LYS A 117 12.62 -15.16 23.38
C LYS A 117 11.45 -14.21 23.14
N ARG A 118 11.64 -12.91 23.35
CA ARG A 118 10.58 -11.90 23.16
C ARG A 118 10.32 -11.54 21.69
N ARG A 119 11.15 -12.00 20.74
CA ARG A 119 10.99 -11.68 19.31
C ARG A 119 9.74 -12.37 18.74
N ASP A 120 9.27 -11.78 17.62
CA ASP A 120 8.03 -12.25 16.98
C ASP A 120 8.15 -13.64 16.35
N PHE A 121 9.23 -13.88 15.56
CA PHE A 121 9.38 -15.13 14.81
C PHE A 121 10.82 -15.65 14.88
N THR A 122 10.97 -16.96 14.77
CA THR A 122 12.27 -17.65 14.82
C THR A 122 13.24 -17.13 13.77
N VAL A 123 12.75 -16.84 12.55
CA VAL A 123 13.54 -16.28 11.44
C VAL A 123 14.08 -14.87 11.72
N ASN A 124 13.53 -14.16 12.70
CA ASN A 124 13.97 -12.84 13.16
C ASN A 124 14.69 -12.93 14.53
N ALA A 125 14.80 -14.10 15.11
CA ALA A 125 15.42 -14.33 16.41
C ALA A 125 16.89 -14.78 16.32
N LEU A 126 17.45 -14.82 15.12
CA LEU A 126 18.86 -15.11 14.87
C LEU A 126 19.75 -13.95 15.34
N ALA A 127 20.95 -14.27 15.84
CA ALA A 127 21.94 -13.29 16.22
C ALA A 127 23.33 -13.71 15.71
N ILE A 128 24.19 -12.72 15.37
CA ILE A 128 25.58 -12.94 14.98
C ILE A 128 26.46 -12.09 15.89
N ALA A 129 27.40 -12.73 16.59
CA ALA A 129 28.32 -12.05 17.48
C ALA A 129 29.31 -11.17 16.71
N VAL A 130 29.65 -9.98 17.27
CA VAL A 130 30.61 -9.05 16.68
C VAL A 130 31.83 -8.74 17.56
N ASN A 131 31.87 -9.23 18.81
CA ASN A 131 33.06 -9.11 19.68
C ASN A 131 34.24 -9.91 19.09
N ALA A 132 35.46 -9.50 19.39
CA ALA A 132 36.68 -10.11 18.82
C ALA A 132 36.79 -11.62 19.11
N ASP A 133 36.42 -12.06 20.30
CA ASP A 133 36.57 -13.44 20.74
C ASP A 133 35.67 -14.45 20.01
N ASN A 134 34.50 -13.98 19.51
CA ASN A 134 33.49 -14.82 18.88
C ASN A 134 32.93 -14.22 17.57
N PHE A 135 33.68 -13.37 16.92
CA PHE A 135 33.27 -12.67 15.70
C PHE A 135 32.75 -13.62 14.62
N GLY A 136 31.51 -13.36 14.17
CA GLY A 136 30.82 -14.14 13.15
C GLY A 136 30.12 -15.40 13.70
N GLU A 137 30.14 -15.68 14.99
CA GLU A 137 29.42 -16.81 15.57
C GLU A 137 27.91 -16.61 15.50
N LEU A 138 27.20 -17.59 14.91
CA LEU A 138 25.74 -17.60 14.83
C LEU A 138 25.12 -18.18 16.09
N VAL A 139 24.17 -17.45 16.68
CA VAL A 139 23.35 -17.87 17.82
C VAL A 139 21.92 -18.06 17.33
N ASP A 140 21.46 -19.31 17.29
CA ASP A 140 20.13 -19.73 16.81
C ASP A 140 19.49 -20.77 17.75
N PRO A 141 19.01 -20.35 18.95
CA PRO A 141 18.45 -21.25 19.92
C PRO A 141 17.09 -21.82 19.54
N PHE A 142 16.40 -21.21 18.59
CA PHE A 142 15.02 -21.56 18.21
C PHE A 142 14.89 -22.24 16.84
N GLY A 143 16.02 -22.51 16.15
CA GLY A 143 16.01 -23.17 14.85
C GLY A 143 15.49 -22.27 13.70
N GLY A 144 15.71 -20.97 13.80
CA GLY A 144 15.28 -20.01 12.78
C GLY A 144 15.91 -20.26 11.41
N LEU A 145 17.15 -20.78 11.37
CA LEU A 145 17.81 -21.16 10.13
C LEU A 145 17.11 -22.36 9.45
N ASP A 146 16.64 -23.33 10.22
CA ASP A 146 15.88 -24.46 9.67
C ASP A 146 14.50 -24.00 9.19
N ASP A 147 13.82 -23.15 9.95
CA ASP A 147 12.55 -22.56 9.53
C ASP A 147 12.69 -21.75 8.23
N MET A 148 13.78 -21.02 8.03
CA MET A 148 14.06 -20.35 6.75
C MET A 148 14.24 -21.32 5.59
N ARG A 149 14.97 -22.44 5.80
CA ARG A 149 15.13 -23.48 4.77
C ARG A 149 13.80 -24.12 4.40
N ARG A 150 12.92 -24.32 5.39
CA ARG A 150 11.58 -24.88 5.22
C ARG A 150 10.54 -23.84 4.77
N ARG A 151 10.93 -22.57 4.70
CA ARG A 151 10.04 -21.43 4.40
C ARG A 151 8.85 -21.34 5.35
N ILE A 152 9.11 -21.36 6.65
CA ILE A 152 8.09 -21.37 7.71
C ILE A 152 8.20 -20.10 8.56
N ILE A 153 7.05 -19.51 8.91
CA ILE A 153 6.89 -18.49 9.94
C ILE A 153 6.37 -19.17 11.20
N ARG A 154 7.17 -19.14 12.26
CA ARG A 154 6.89 -19.73 13.57
C ARG A 154 7.37 -18.81 14.69
N THR A 155 6.66 -18.76 15.80
CA THR A 155 7.06 -18.02 16.99
C THR A 155 8.16 -18.76 17.78
N PRO A 156 9.11 -18.06 18.45
CA PRO A 156 10.11 -18.70 19.32
C PRO A 156 9.50 -19.45 20.50
N LEU A 157 8.44 -18.88 21.07
CA LEU A 157 7.69 -19.42 22.20
C LEU A 157 6.26 -19.79 21.76
N ASP A 158 5.44 -20.17 22.74
CA ASP A 158 4.01 -20.42 22.55
C ASP A 158 3.35 -19.26 21.77
N PRO A 159 2.72 -19.55 20.62
CA PRO A 159 2.12 -18.51 19.80
C PRO A 159 0.95 -17.80 20.49
N ASP A 160 0.17 -18.47 21.34
CA ASP A 160 -0.92 -17.82 22.08
C ASP A 160 -0.39 -16.75 23.05
N VAL A 161 0.72 -17.03 23.74
CA VAL A 161 1.41 -16.06 24.60
C VAL A 161 1.96 -14.91 23.74
N THR A 162 2.67 -15.24 22.65
CA THR A 162 3.29 -14.27 21.75
C THR A 162 2.28 -13.27 21.16
N PHE A 163 1.11 -13.74 20.77
CA PHE A 163 0.04 -12.88 20.20
C PHE A 163 -0.80 -12.20 21.28
N SER A 164 -0.87 -12.76 22.46
CA SER A 164 -1.47 -12.10 23.62
C SER A 164 -0.63 -10.91 24.09
N ASP A 165 0.68 -11.02 24.07
CA ASP A 165 1.61 -9.97 24.50
C ASP A 165 1.60 -8.77 23.56
N ASP A 166 1.80 -8.96 22.27
CA ASP A 166 1.63 -7.92 21.24
C ASP A 166 0.78 -8.44 20.06
N PRO A 167 -0.51 -8.13 20.03
CA PRO A 167 -1.41 -8.58 18.98
C PRO A 167 -1.03 -8.11 17.57
N LEU A 168 -0.21 -7.06 17.42
CA LEU A 168 0.29 -6.66 16.10
C LEU A 168 1.14 -7.75 15.46
N ARG A 169 1.74 -8.64 16.25
CA ARG A 169 2.52 -9.78 15.73
C ARG A 169 1.68 -10.71 14.85
N MET A 170 0.35 -10.76 15.03
CA MET A 170 -0.55 -11.45 14.11
C MET A 170 -0.51 -10.88 12.70
N MET A 171 -0.58 -9.53 12.58
CA MET A 171 -0.44 -8.84 11.29
C MET A 171 0.96 -9.02 10.71
N ARG A 172 1.98 -8.98 11.57
CA ARG A 172 3.38 -9.20 11.16
C ARG A 172 3.61 -10.63 10.65
N ALA A 173 2.96 -11.65 11.23
CA ALA A 173 3.02 -13.04 10.72
C ALA A 173 2.52 -13.09 9.27
N VAL A 174 1.36 -12.53 9.00
CA VAL A 174 0.79 -12.45 7.65
C VAL A 174 1.70 -11.66 6.72
N ARG A 175 2.21 -10.51 7.16
CA ARG A 175 3.14 -9.71 6.37
C ARG A 175 4.41 -10.49 6.01
N PHE A 176 5.08 -11.11 6.97
CA PHE A 176 6.30 -11.85 6.69
C PHE A 176 6.04 -13.06 5.79
N ALA A 177 4.94 -13.78 6.01
CA ALA A 177 4.53 -14.86 5.11
C ALA A 177 4.40 -14.36 3.67
N THR A 178 3.75 -13.19 3.46
CA THR A 178 3.54 -12.58 2.15
C THR A 178 4.84 -12.05 1.53
N GLN A 179 5.67 -11.34 2.31
CA GLN A 179 6.90 -10.72 1.80
C GLN A 179 8.00 -11.71 1.50
N LEU A 180 8.07 -12.80 2.26
CA LEU A 180 9.10 -13.84 2.14
C LEU A 180 8.66 -15.03 1.28
N ASP A 181 7.38 -15.09 0.92
CA ASP A 181 6.74 -16.25 0.29
C ASP A 181 6.91 -17.52 1.17
N PHE A 182 6.60 -17.37 2.46
CA PHE A 182 6.68 -18.43 3.48
C PHE A 182 5.29 -18.82 3.94
N GLU A 183 5.16 -20.06 4.43
CA GLU A 183 3.94 -20.56 5.06
C GLU A 183 3.95 -20.26 6.57
N ILE A 184 2.80 -19.88 7.12
CA ILE A 184 2.66 -19.80 8.57
C ILE A 184 2.41 -21.22 9.10
N LEU A 185 3.20 -21.65 10.09
CA LEU A 185 3.01 -22.96 10.70
C LEU A 185 1.56 -23.11 11.19
N PRO A 186 0.88 -24.26 10.97
CA PRO A 186 -0.53 -24.44 11.32
C PRO A 186 -0.88 -24.04 12.75
N GLU A 187 -0.08 -24.46 13.74
CA GLU A 187 -0.27 -24.09 15.15
C GLU A 187 -0.18 -22.59 15.39
N THR A 188 0.75 -21.91 14.71
CA THR A 188 0.89 -20.44 14.75
C THR A 188 -0.31 -19.76 14.09
N PHE A 189 -0.79 -20.30 12.96
CA PHE A 189 -1.95 -19.76 12.25
C PHE A 189 -3.25 -19.92 13.08
N ASP A 190 -3.44 -21.08 13.71
CA ASP A 190 -4.58 -21.34 14.58
C ASP A 190 -4.58 -20.41 15.79
N ALA A 191 -3.40 -20.11 16.35
CA ALA A 191 -3.26 -19.14 17.43
C ALA A 191 -3.64 -17.72 17.00
N ILE A 192 -3.33 -17.30 15.75
CA ILE A 192 -3.83 -16.03 15.21
C ILE A 192 -5.36 -16.01 15.24
N THR A 193 -5.99 -17.08 14.76
CA THR A 193 -7.45 -17.19 14.73
C THR A 193 -8.06 -17.10 16.12
N ARG A 194 -7.46 -17.78 17.12
CA ARG A 194 -7.94 -17.73 18.52
C ARG A 194 -7.79 -16.33 19.15
N ASN A 195 -6.71 -15.63 18.83
CA ASN A 195 -6.38 -14.34 19.45
C ASN A 195 -6.83 -13.12 18.62
N ARG A 196 -7.49 -13.31 17.46
CA ARG A 196 -7.81 -12.23 16.50
C ARG A 196 -8.51 -11.00 17.13
N GLU A 197 -9.43 -11.23 18.09
CA GLU A 197 -10.18 -10.15 18.73
C GLU A 197 -9.26 -9.17 19.49
N ARG A 198 -8.08 -9.61 19.91
CA ARG A 198 -7.10 -8.75 20.58
C ARG A 198 -6.52 -7.67 19.67
N ILE A 199 -6.69 -7.78 18.35
CA ILE A 199 -6.26 -6.72 17.42
C ILE A 199 -6.92 -5.37 17.72
N ALA A 200 -8.05 -5.39 18.44
CA ALA A 200 -8.78 -4.19 18.83
C ALA A 200 -7.98 -3.22 19.73
N ILE A 201 -6.98 -3.72 20.49
CA ILE A 201 -6.12 -2.87 21.32
C ILE A 201 -5.00 -2.18 20.51
N ILE A 202 -4.81 -2.56 19.26
CA ILE A 202 -3.79 -1.97 18.38
C ILE A 202 -4.35 -0.73 17.69
N THR A 203 -3.55 0.32 17.65
CA THR A 203 -3.94 1.56 16.96
C THR A 203 -4.07 1.35 15.46
N ARG A 204 -5.01 2.03 14.82
CA ARG A 204 -5.26 1.91 13.39
C ARG A 204 -4.06 2.30 12.54
N GLU A 205 -3.26 3.26 12.99
CA GLU A 205 -2.02 3.68 12.33
C GLU A 205 -1.01 2.52 12.21
N ARG A 206 -0.86 1.72 13.27
CA ARG A 206 0.05 0.55 13.23
C ARG A 206 -0.47 -0.55 12.33
N ILE A 207 -1.78 -0.78 12.32
CA ILE A 207 -2.43 -1.72 11.40
C ILE A 207 -2.24 -1.27 9.96
N ALA A 208 -2.43 0.03 9.67
CA ALA A 208 -2.22 0.61 8.34
C ALA A 208 -0.80 0.36 7.81
N VAL A 209 0.23 0.59 8.63
CA VAL A 209 1.62 0.33 8.26
C VAL A 209 1.88 -1.14 7.87
N GLU A 210 1.26 -2.09 8.58
CA GLU A 210 1.40 -3.51 8.21
C GLU A 210 0.64 -3.83 6.91
N LEU A 211 -0.56 -3.25 6.71
CA LEU A 211 -1.33 -3.38 5.45
C LEU A 211 -0.58 -2.78 4.26
N GLU A 212 0.03 -1.60 4.41
CA GLU A 212 0.88 -0.97 3.38
C GLU A 212 2.04 -1.88 2.97
N LYS A 213 2.69 -2.52 3.93
CA LYS A 213 3.76 -3.48 3.66
C LYS A 213 3.28 -4.77 2.99
N ILE A 214 2.06 -5.21 3.29
CA ILE A 214 1.42 -6.36 2.61
C ILE A 214 1.09 -5.99 1.17
N ILE A 215 0.45 -4.85 0.93
CA ILE A 215 0.02 -4.42 -0.40
C ILE A 215 1.22 -4.15 -1.34
N CYS A 216 2.36 -3.70 -0.78
CA CYS A 216 3.61 -3.49 -1.51
C CYS A 216 4.42 -4.78 -1.74
N SER A 217 3.94 -5.94 -1.28
CA SER A 217 4.61 -7.22 -1.50
C SER A 217 4.48 -7.67 -2.97
N PRO A 218 5.33 -8.61 -3.44
CA PRO A 218 5.26 -9.12 -4.82
C PRO A 218 3.92 -9.79 -5.16
N ARG A 219 3.31 -10.50 -4.20
CA ARG A 219 2.01 -11.17 -4.32
C ARG A 219 1.11 -10.77 -3.16
N PRO A 220 0.55 -9.56 -3.19
CA PRO A 220 -0.22 -9.03 -2.07
C PRO A 220 -1.50 -9.81 -1.78
N SER A 221 -2.09 -10.49 -2.77
CA SER A 221 -3.27 -11.34 -2.59
C SER A 221 -3.09 -12.40 -1.52
N MET A 222 -1.90 -12.99 -1.42
CA MET A 222 -1.57 -13.98 -0.41
C MET A 222 -1.83 -13.45 1.01
N GLY A 223 -1.40 -12.22 1.28
CA GLY A 223 -1.61 -11.58 2.59
C GLY A 223 -3.08 -11.35 2.90
N PHE A 224 -3.83 -10.80 1.96
CA PHE A 224 -5.27 -10.55 2.17
C PHE A 224 -6.08 -11.85 2.31
N VAL A 225 -5.71 -12.90 1.57
CA VAL A 225 -6.33 -14.23 1.71
C VAL A 225 -6.02 -14.85 3.10
N LEU A 226 -4.80 -14.67 3.61
CA LEU A 226 -4.44 -15.12 4.97
C LEU A 226 -5.21 -14.33 6.04
N LEU A 227 -5.31 -12.99 5.91
CA LEU A 227 -6.11 -12.14 6.79
C LEU A 227 -7.60 -12.55 6.82
N GLU A 228 -8.13 -12.92 5.65
CA GLU A 228 -9.51 -13.40 5.52
C GLU A 228 -9.68 -14.76 6.23
N LYS A 229 -8.77 -15.71 5.98
CA LYS A 229 -8.84 -17.05 6.55
C LYS A 229 -8.75 -17.09 8.07
N CYS A 230 -7.91 -16.23 8.67
CA CYS A 230 -7.79 -16.15 10.14
C CYS A 230 -8.81 -15.22 10.80
N GLY A 231 -9.69 -14.56 10.03
CA GLY A 231 -10.74 -13.67 10.52
C GLY A 231 -10.26 -12.28 10.96
N LEU A 232 -9.01 -11.92 10.72
CA LEU A 232 -8.51 -10.57 11.00
C LEU A 232 -9.09 -9.55 10.01
N LEU A 233 -9.35 -9.94 8.74
CA LEU A 233 -9.85 -9.01 7.72
C LEU A 233 -11.20 -8.40 8.11
N GLU A 234 -12.11 -9.19 8.63
CA GLU A 234 -13.42 -8.72 9.12
C GLU A 234 -13.30 -7.60 10.16
N LEU A 235 -12.32 -7.73 11.06
CA LEU A 235 -12.11 -6.78 12.17
C LEU A 235 -11.39 -5.49 11.74
N ILE A 236 -10.48 -5.58 10.76
CA ILE A 236 -9.64 -4.43 10.37
C ILE A 236 -10.14 -3.74 9.11
N PHE A 237 -10.76 -4.48 8.18
CA PHE A 237 -11.24 -3.97 6.90
C PHE A 237 -12.56 -4.66 6.47
N PRO A 238 -13.67 -4.42 7.20
CA PRO A 238 -14.93 -5.12 7.00
C PRO A 238 -15.54 -4.93 5.61
N GLU A 239 -15.30 -3.80 4.92
CA GLU A 239 -15.81 -3.58 3.57
C GLU A 239 -15.15 -4.51 2.55
N LEU A 240 -13.85 -4.80 2.70
CA LEU A 240 -13.15 -5.77 1.85
C LEU A 240 -13.62 -7.20 2.16
N HIS A 241 -13.80 -7.53 3.43
CA HIS A 241 -14.39 -8.80 3.86
C HIS A 241 -15.78 -9.02 3.25
N ALA A 242 -16.62 -7.99 3.19
CA ALA A 242 -17.96 -8.05 2.64
C ALA A 242 -18.03 -8.40 1.13
N LEU A 243 -16.92 -8.29 0.40
CA LEU A 243 -16.84 -8.73 -1.01
C LEU A 243 -16.88 -10.25 -1.17
N LYS A 244 -16.64 -11.01 -0.10
CA LYS A 244 -16.57 -12.47 -0.13
C LYS A 244 -17.94 -13.09 -0.40
N GLY A 245 -17.88 -14.17 -1.14
CA GLY A 245 -19.05 -15.01 -1.43
C GLY A 245 -19.55 -14.87 -2.86
N ALA A 246 -20.10 -15.97 -3.34
CA ALA A 246 -20.78 -16.05 -4.62
C ALA A 246 -22.19 -16.59 -4.35
N GLU A 247 -23.19 -15.93 -4.88
CA GLU A 247 -24.58 -16.37 -4.75
C GLU A 247 -25.14 -16.79 -6.10
N THR A 248 -25.96 -17.83 -6.06
CA THR A 248 -26.69 -18.29 -7.23
C THR A 248 -28.19 -18.22 -6.94
N LYS A 249 -28.91 -17.53 -7.80
CA LYS A 249 -30.39 -17.45 -7.78
C LYS A 249 -30.93 -17.70 -9.18
N ASP A 250 -31.95 -18.52 -9.31
CA ASP A 250 -32.58 -18.88 -10.58
C ASP A 250 -31.57 -19.36 -11.65
N GLY A 251 -30.56 -20.14 -11.22
CA GLY A 251 -29.48 -20.63 -12.09
C GLY A 251 -28.46 -19.59 -12.54
N ARG A 252 -28.57 -18.34 -12.09
CA ARG A 252 -27.63 -17.23 -12.38
C ARG A 252 -26.78 -16.92 -11.16
N GLY A 253 -25.47 -17.14 -11.28
CA GLY A 253 -24.48 -16.85 -10.24
C GLY A 253 -23.65 -15.61 -10.55
N HIS A 254 -23.10 -14.99 -9.53
CA HIS A 254 -22.02 -14.01 -9.70
C HIS A 254 -20.70 -14.57 -9.18
N LYS A 255 -19.59 -13.97 -9.62
CA LYS A 255 -18.25 -14.33 -9.14
C LYS A 255 -18.11 -13.95 -7.66
N ASP A 256 -17.22 -14.63 -6.95
CA ASP A 256 -16.71 -14.15 -5.68
C ASP A 256 -15.90 -12.87 -5.92
N ASN A 257 -16.45 -11.73 -5.48
CA ASN A 257 -15.85 -10.42 -5.72
C ASN A 257 -14.54 -10.23 -4.92
N PHE A 258 -14.40 -10.89 -3.77
CA PHE A 258 -13.14 -10.86 -3.01
C PHE A 258 -12.01 -11.55 -3.79
N LEU A 259 -12.24 -12.78 -4.27
CA LEU A 259 -11.24 -13.50 -5.06
C LEU A 259 -10.93 -12.79 -6.37
N HIS A 260 -11.93 -12.18 -7.00
CA HIS A 260 -11.73 -11.33 -8.18
C HIS A 260 -10.81 -10.14 -7.85
N THR A 261 -11.08 -9.41 -6.77
CA THR A 261 -10.26 -8.27 -6.33
C THR A 261 -8.82 -8.70 -6.04
N MET A 262 -8.62 -9.90 -5.48
CA MET A 262 -7.27 -10.46 -5.25
C MET A 262 -6.51 -10.72 -6.57
N GLN A 263 -7.19 -11.22 -7.60
CA GLN A 263 -6.59 -11.40 -8.94
C GLN A 263 -6.21 -10.06 -9.59
N VAL A 264 -7.10 -9.07 -9.50
CA VAL A 264 -6.83 -7.71 -10.00
C VAL A 264 -5.64 -7.09 -9.30
N LEU A 265 -5.58 -7.22 -7.97
CA LEU A 265 -4.48 -6.70 -7.16
C LEU A 265 -3.12 -7.28 -7.54
N ASP A 266 -3.03 -8.61 -7.72
CA ASP A 266 -1.79 -9.26 -8.16
C ASP A 266 -1.42 -8.84 -9.58
N SER A 267 -2.39 -8.76 -10.51
CA SER A 267 -2.14 -8.32 -11.89
C SER A 267 -1.63 -6.87 -11.95
N VAL A 268 -2.11 -5.99 -11.08
CA VAL A 268 -1.57 -4.62 -10.93
C VAL A 268 -0.17 -4.66 -10.33
N ALA A 269 0.06 -5.50 -9.32
CA ALA A 269 1.36 -5.61 -8.66
C ALA A 269 2.48 -6.13 -9.61
N GLU A 270 2.14 -6.97 -10.60
CA GLU A 270 3.06 -7.42 -11.64
C GLU A 270 3.45 -6.30 -12.62
N LYS A 271 2.57 -5.32 -12.83
CA LYS A 271 2.76 -4.25 -13.82
C LYS A 271 3.27 -2.95 -13.24
N SER A 272 3.13 -2.73 -11.92
CA SER A 272 3.44 -1.46 -11.28
C SER A 272 3.82 -1.60 -9.81
N ASP A 273 4.86 -0.84 -9.41
CA ASP A 273 5.27 -0.71 -8.01
C ASP A 273 4.57 0.44 -7.29
N LYS A 274 3.67 1.16 -7.96
CA LYS A 274 2.94 2.29 -7.37
C LYS A 274 1.97 1.79 -6.29
N GLU A 275 2.29 2.06 -5.04
CA GLU A 275 1.47 1.69 -3.88
C GLU A 275 0.00 2.09 -4.03
N TRP A 276 -0.27 3.34 -4.43
CA TRP A 276 -1.65 3.86 -4.48
C TRP A 276 -2.46 3.33 -5.65
N LEU A 277 -1.81 2.84 -6.71
CA LEU A 277 -2.47 2.07 -7.76
C LEU A 277 -2.92 0.69 -7.25
N ARG A 278 -2.10 0.04 -6.42
CA ARG A 278 -2.48 -1.22 -5.75
C ARG A 278 -3.64 -1.01 -4.76
N TRP A 279 -3.64 0.11 -4.03
CA TRP A 279 -4.80 0.50 -3.23
C TRP A 279 -6.04 0.73 -4.10
N ALA A 280 -5.93 1.41 -5.25
CA ALA A 280 -7.05 1.58 -6.17
C ALA A 280 -7.59 0.23 -6.68
N ALA A 281 -6.71 -0.74 -6.98
CA ALA A 281 -7.10 -2.11 -7.32
C ALA A 281 -7.88 -2.80 -6.18
N LEU A 282 -7.48 -2.58 -4.93
CA LEU A 282 -8.17 -3.14 -3.77
C LEU A 282 -9.56 -2.52 -3.57
N PHE A 283 -9.74 -1.26 -3.96
CA PHE A 283 -10.97 -0.49 -3.75
C PHE A 283 -11.90 -0.45 -4.97
N HIS A 284 -11.49 -0.88 -6.17
CA HIS A 284 -12.28 -0.67 -7.39
C HIS A 284 -13.72 -1.18 -7.29
N ASP A 285 -13.89 -2.32 -6.66
CA ASP A 285 -15.17 -3.03 -6.48
C ASP A 285 -15.77 -2.93 -5.06
N ILE A 286 -15.21 -2.10 -4.19
CA ILE A 286 -15.52 -2.08 -2.75
C ILE A 286 -17.00 -1.86 -2.43
N ALA A 287 -17.75 -1.23 -3.34
CA ALA A 287 -19.17 -0.95 -3.17
C ALA A 287 -20.10 -2.02 -3.76
N LYS A 288 -19.59 -3.08 -4.39
CA LYS A 288 -20.45 -4.14 -4.94
C LYS A 288 -21.41 -4.75 -3.90
N PRO A 289 -21.00 -5.02 -2.65
CA PRO A 289 -21.93 -5.56 -1.65
C PRO A 289 -23.12 -4.65 -1.37
N VAL A 290 -22.91 -3.33 -1.32
CA VAL A 290 -23.97 -2.35 -1.00
C VAL A 290 -24.81 -1.93 -2.21
N THR A 291 -24.36 -2.22 -3.44
CA THR A 291 -25.09 -1.94 -4.68
C THR A 291 -25.68 -3.19 -5.32
N LYS A 292 -25.47 -4.35 -4.69
CA LYS A 292 -25.94 -5.64 -5.17
C LYS A 292 -27.46 -5.69 -5.23
N GLN A 293 -28.00 -6.01 -6.40
CA GLN A 293 -29.43 -6.22 -6.65
C GLN A 293 -29.64 -7.42 -7.58
N TYR A 294 -30.79 -8.07 -7.44
CA TYR A 294 -31.18 -9.14 -8.35
C TYR A 294 -32.30 -8.68 -9.26
N ASP A 295 -32.02 -8.67 -10.54
CA ASP A 295 -32.99 -8.38 -11.62
C ASP A 295 -33.43 -9.67 -12.32
N GLN A 296 -34.70 -9.80 -12.63
CA GLN A 296 -35.24 -11.04 -13.27
C GLN A 296 -34.70 -11.25 -14.69
N GLN A 297 -34.38 -10.16 -15.42
CA GLN A 297 -33.89 -10.25 -16.80
C GLN A 297 -32.37 -10.39 -16.84
N HIS A 298 -31.64 -9.63 -16.02
CA HIS A 298 -30.20 -9.52 -16.06
C HIS A 298 -29.45 -10.36 -15.00
N GLY A 299 -30.18 -10.91 -14.00
CA GLY A 299 -29.58 -11.60 -12.87
C GLY A 299 -28.99 -10.65 -11.83
N TRP A 300 -27.85 -10.99 -11.26
CA TRP A 300 -27.16 -10.12 -10.30
C TRP A 300 -26.57 -8.89 -10.98
N THR A 301 -26.90 -7.71 -10.46
CA THR A 301 -26.43 -6.41 -10.95
C THR A 301 -25.76 -5.61 -9.81
N PHE A 302 -24.83 -4.71 -10.18
CA PHE A 302 -24.05 -3.88 -9.27
C PHE A 302 -23.96 -2.45 -9.81
N TYR A 303 -25.08 -1.90 -10.27
CA TYR A 303 -25.11 -0.60 -10.91
C TYR A 303 -24.54 0.51 -9.99
N ASN A 304 -23.76 1.42 -10.58
CA ASN A 304 -23.15 2.56 -9.93
C ASN A 304 -22.17 2.22 -8.78
N HIS A 305 -21.65 0.98 -8.69
CA HIS A 305 -20.69 0.61 -7.64
C HIS A 305 -19.43 1.47 -7.67
N ASN A 306 -18.98 1.92 -8.83
CA ASN A 306 -17.86 2.84 -8.99
C ASN A 306 -18.13 4.19 -8.33
N PHE A 307 -19.33 4.75 -8.53
CA PHE A 307 -19.75 6.03 -7.95
C PHE A 307 -19.96 5.95 -6.43
N VAL A 308 -20.57 4.86 -5.97
CA VAL A 308 -20.76 4.59 -4.54
C VAL A 308 -19.42 4.30 -3.88
N GLY A 309 -18.53 3.54 -4.52
CA GLY A 309 -17.19 3.23 -4.06
C GLY A 309 -16.37 4.51 -3.83
N LYS A 310 -16.35 5.42 -4.80
CA LYS A 310 -15.73 6.76 -4.64
C LYS A 310 -16.21 7.47 -3.37
N LYS A 311 -17.52 7.42 -3.07
CA LYS A 311 -18.10 8.06 -1.88
C LYS A 311 -17.76 7.36 -0.57
N MET A 312 -17.52 6.04 -0.58
CA MET A 312 -17.15 5.25 0.60
C MET A 312 -15.69 5.50 1.01
N ILE A 313 -14.78 5.73 0.04
CA ILE A 313 -13.34 5.84 0.28
C ILE A 313 -12.95 6.82 1.39
N PRO A 314 -13.45 8.07 1.47
CA PRO A 314 -13.06 9.00 2.54
C PRO A 314 -13.36 8.47 3.94
N GLY A 315 -14.52 7.82 4.12
CA GLY A 315 -14.90 7.21 5.39
C GLY A 315 -13.96 6.07 5.80
N ILE A 316 -13.60 5.21 4.84
CA ILE A 316 -12.70 4.08 5.05
C ILE A 316 -11.28 4.58 5.36
N PHE A 317 -10.74 5.51 4.56
CA PHE A 317 -9.41 6.11 4.75
C PHE A 317 -9.28 6.75 6.13
N LYS A 318 -10.28 7.55 6.54
CA LYS A 318 -10.31 8.17 7.87
C LYS A 318 -10.29 7.13 9.00
N ARG A 319 -11.09 6.06 8.88
CA ARG A 319 -11.16 5.00 9.89
C ARG A 319 -9.86 4.19 9.94
N MET A 320 -9.27 3.88 8.79
CA MET A 320 -8.02 3.13 8.68
C MET A 320 -6.77 4.00 8.92
N LYS A 321 -6.93 5.32 9.08
CA LYS A 321 -5.82 6.26 9.23
C LYS A 321 -4.87 6.32 8.03
N LEU A 322 -5.42 6.10 6.84
CA LEU A 322 -4.73 6.33 5.58
C LEU A 322 -4.68 7.84 5.25
N PRO A 323 -3.75 8.30 4.38
CA PRO A 323 -3.58 9.71 4.05
C PRO A 323 -4.81 10.33 3.39
N MET A 324 -5.35 11.42 3.97
CA MET A 324 -6.53 12.15 3.48
C MET A 324 -6.17 13.29 2.51
N ASN A 325 -5.17 13.09 1.67
CA ASN A 325 -4.61 14.07 0.75
C ASN A 325 -4.80 13.65 -0.72
N GLU A 326 -3.91 14.09 -1.62
CA GLU A 326 -3.93 13.76 -3.05
C GLU A 326 -3.91 12.24 -3.32
N LYS A 327 -3.31 11.45 -2.44
CA LYS A 327 -3.32 9.97 -2.54
C LYS A 327 -4.74 9.41 -2.46
N MET A 328 -5.56 9.91 -1.53
CA MET A 328 -6.98 9.53 -1.44
C MET A 328 -7.76 9.96 -2.69
N LYS A 329 -7.56 11.20 -3.17
CA LYS A 329 -8.22 11.71 -4.37
C LYS A 329 -7.85 10.89 -5.61
N TYR A 330 -6.59 10.49 -5.71
CA TYR A 330 -6.12 9.60 -6.76
C TYR A 330 -6.86 8.25 -6.75
N VAL A 331 -6.96 7.59 -5.58
CA VAL A 331 -7.72 6.34 -5.45
C VAL A 331 -9.19 6.54 -5.79
N GLN A 332 -9.82 7.62 -5.31
CA GLN A 332 -11.20 7.97 -5.63
C GLN A 332 -11.43 8.14 -7.14
N LYS A 333 -10.51 8.84 -7.82
CA LYS A 333 -10.57 9.08 -9.27
C LYS A 333 -10.49 7.75 -10.04
N LEU A 334 -9.53 6.89 -9.72
CA LEU A 334 -9.38 5.62 -10.42
C LEU A 334 -10.58 4.70 -10.18
N VAL A 335 -11.09 4.64 -8.95
CA VAL A 335 -12.30 3.86 -8.63
C VAL A 335 -13.52 4.39 -9.36
N GLU A 336 -13.71 5.70 -9.48
CA GLU A 336 -14.81 6.28 -10.24
C GLU A 336 -14.73 5.94 -11.73
N LEU A 337 -13.52 6.01 -12.30
CA LEU A 337 -13.31 5.93 -13.74
C LEU A 337 -13.10 4.52 -14.27
N HIS A 338 -12.84 3.50 -13.42
CA HIS A 338 -12.41 2.17 -13.86
C HIS A 338 -13.36 1.48 -14.85
N MET A 339 -14.65 1.81 -14.81
CA MET A 339 -15.63 1.26 -15.74
C MET A 339 -15.62 1.91 -17.14
N ARG A 340 -15.05 3.13 -17.28
CA ARG A 340 -15.12 3.87 -18.55
C ARG A 340 -14.29 3.27 -19.68
N PRO A 341 -13.01 2.88 -19.47
CA PRO A 341 -12.26 2.20 -20.52
C PRO A 341 -12.92 0.90 -21.00
N ILE A 342 -13.60 0.15 -20.11
CA ILE A 342 -14.30 -1.07 -20.46
C ILE A 342 -15.44 -0.77 -21.45
N ALA A 343 -16.22 0.28 -21.20
CA ALA A 343 -17.30 0.69 -22.10
C ALA A 343 -16.76 1.07 -23.49
N LEU A 344 -15.60 1.75 -23.57
CA LEU A 344 -14.95 2.07 -24.83
C LEU A 344 -14.47 0.84 -25.62
N VAL A 345 -14.19 -0.26 -24.93
CA VAL A 345 -13.73 -1.52 -25.54
C VAL A 345 -14.90 -2.34 -26.11
N GLU A 346 -16.11 -2.18 -25.55
CA GLU A 346 -17.31 -2.91 -25.96
C GLU A 346 -18.09 -2.22 -27.09
N GLU A 347 -17.97 -0.90 -27.24
CA GLU A 347 -18.66 -0.08 -28.23
C GLU A 347 -17.68 0.46 -29.30
N GLU A 348 -18.22 1.10 -30.35
CA GLU A 348 -17.41 1.82 -31.31
C GLU A 348 -16.77 3.06 -30.65
N VAL A 349 -15.45 3.07 -30.61
CA VAL A 349 -14.64 4.08 -29.88
C VAL A 349 -14.75 5.42 -30.61
N THR A 350 -15.53 6.37 -30.08
CA THR A 350 -15.62 7.72 -30.62
C THR A 350 -14.52 8.63 -30.06
N ASP A 351 -14.06 9.60 -30.85
CA ASP A 351 -13.05 10.57 -30.42
C ASP A 351 -13.52 11.40 -29.23
N SER A 352 -14.82 11.75 -29.17
CA SER A 352 -15.42 12.45 -28.06
C SER A 352 -15.31 11.67 -26.74
N ALA A 353 -15.62 10.37 -26.76
CA ALA A 353 -15.53 9.52 -25.58
C ALA A 353 -14.08 9.40 -25.08
N VAL A 354 -13.11 9.34 -26.00
CA VAL A 354 -11.68 9.31 -25.68
C VAL A 354 -11.21 10.65 -25.10
N ARG A 355 -11.63 11.79 -25.69
CA ARG A 355 -11.32 13.14 -25.15
C ARG A 355 -11.84 13.29 -23.72
N ARG A 356 -13.07 12.86 -23.46
CA ARG A 356 -13.67 12.90 -22.11
C ARG A 356 -12.89 12.04 -21.14
N LEU A 357 -12.45 10.82 -21.54
CA LEU A 357 -11.65 9.95 -20.70
C LEU A 357 -10.29 10.59 -20.37
N LEU A 358 -9.59 11.14 -21.38
CA LEU A 358 -8.31 11.84 -21.21
C LEU A 358 -8.45 13.04 -20.28
N PHE A 359 -9.49 13.84 -20.45
CA PHE A 359 -9.75 15.00 -19.61
C PHE A 359 -9.98 14.60 -18.14
N ASP A 360 -10.86 13.61 -17.90
CA ASP A 360 -11.23 13.21 -16.54
C ASP A 360 -10.11 12.44 -15.82
N ALA A 361 -9.34 11.62 -16.53
CA ALA A 361 -8.20 10.91 -15.96
C ALA A 361 -6.97 11.80 -15.79
N GLY A 362 -6.75 12.75 -16.71
CA GLY A 362 -5.57 13.61 -16.70
C GLY A 362 -4.28 12.80 -16.73
N ASP A 363 -3.33 13.16 -15.87
CA ASP A 363 -2.02 12.48 -15.80
C ASP A 363 -2.10 11.03 -15.29
N ASP A 364 -3.26 10.61 -14.73
CA ASP A 364 -3.44 9.26 -14.20
C ASP A 364 -3.99 8.27 -15.24
N ILE A 365 -4.07 8.66 -16.53
CA ILE A 365 -4.66 7.82 -17.60
C ILE A 365 -3.94 6.48 -17.76
N ASP A 366 -2.62 6.46 -17.67
CA ASP A 366 -1.84 5.23 -17.81
C ASP A 366 -2.09 4.25 -16.66
N ASP A 367 -2.19 4.78 -15.43
CA ASP A 367 -2.51 3.99 -14.24
C ASP A 367 -3.96 3.46 -14.29
N LEU A 368 -4.89 4.28 -14.79
CA LEU A 368 -6.27 3.85 -15.03
C LEU A 368 -6.33 2.70 -16.03
N MET A 369 -5.57 2.78 -17.12
CA MET A 369 -5.52 1.70 -18.12
C MET A 369 -4.91 0.42 -17.56
N ILE A 370 -3.89 0.50 -16.70
CA ILE A 370 -3.32 -0.68 -16.01
C ILE A 370 -4.38 -1.34 -15.12
N LEU A 371 -5.12 -0.54 -14.33
CA LEU A 371 -6.19 -1.04 -13.47
C LEU A 371 -7.29 -1.75 -14.28
N CYS A 372 -7.76 -1.12 -15.35
CA CYS A 372 -8.84 -1.66 -16.16
C CYS A 372 -8.45 -2.93 -16.93
N GLU A 373 -7.20 -3.01 -17.42
CA GLU A 373 -6.67 -4.23 -18.02
C GLU A 373 -6.55 -5.37 -16.99
N ALA A 374 -6.17 -5.04 -15.77
CA ALA A 374 -6.10 -6.02 -14.67
C ALA A 374 -7.48 -6.55 -14.27
N ASP A 375 -8.54 -5.75 -14.40
CA ASP A 375 -9.92 -6.13 -14.08
C ASP A 375 -10.50 -7.18 -15.06
N ILE A 376 -9.84 -7.41 -16.22
CA ILE A 376 -10.24 -8.46 -17.17
C ILE A 376 -9.88 -9.84 -16.63
N THR A 377 -10.78 -10.45 -15.86
CA THR A 377 -10.57 -11.76 -15.22
C THR A 377 -11.55 -12.82 -15.74
N SER A 378 -11.67 -12.96 -17.07
CA SER A 378 -12.53 -13.99 -17.67
C SER A 378 -11.83 -15.36 -17.67
N LYS A 379 -12.57 -16.43 -17.39
CA LYS A 379 -12.10 -17.81 -17.57
C LYS A 379 -12.00 -18.24 -19.04
N ASN A 380 -12.53 -17.44 -19.98
CA ASN A 380 -12.45 -17.69 -21.41
C ASN A 380 -11.25 -16.98 -22.03
N PRO A 381 -10.18 -17.71 -22.47
CA PRO A 381 -8.97 -17.11 -23.02
C PRO A 381 -9.21 -16.28 -24.30
N GLU A 382 -10.15 -16.72 -25.15
CA GLU A 382 -10.51 -16.00 -26.38
C GLU A 382 -11.13 -14.64 -26.05
N LYS A 383 -12.01 -14.60 -25.04
CA LYS A 383 -12.60 -13.36 -24.58
C LYS A 383 -11.54 -12.42 -24.01
N VAL A 384 -10.62 -12.94 -23.18
CA VAL A 384 -9.51 -12.15 -22.62
C VAL A 384 -8.65 -11.57 -23.73
N LYS A 385 -8.24 -12.40 -24.71
CA LYS A 385 -7.43 -11.96 -25.84
C LYS A 385 -8.11 -10.85 -26.65
N ARG A 386 -9.40 -10.99 -26.92
CA ARG A 386 -10.19 -9.97 -27.63
C ARG A 386 -10.22 -8.65 -26.86
N PHE A 387 -10.52 -8.69 -25.56
CA PHE A 387 -10.54 -7.49 -24.73
C PHE A 387 -9.17 -6.80 -24.67
N LEU A 388 -8.09 -7.55 -24.46
CA LEU A 388 -6.73 -6.99 -24.44
C LEU A 388 -6.36 -6.35 -25.79
N SER A 389 -6.77 -6.96 -26.92
CA SER A 389 -6.56 -6.35 -28.25
C SER A 389 -7.33 -5.02 -28.38
N ASN A 390 -8.58 -4.98 -27.92
CA ASN A 390 -9.38 -3.75 -27.94
C ASN A 390 -8.79 -2.66 -27.03
N TYR A 391 -8.21 -3.03 -25.88
CA TYR A 391 -7.50 -2.07 -25.02
C TYR A 391 -6.26 -1.48 -25.71
N GLN A 392 -5.55 -2.23 -26.52
CA GLN A 392 -4.43 -1.70 -27.33
C GLN A 392 -4.94 -0.65 -28.33
N GLU A 393 -6.10 -0.88 -28.93
CA GLU A 393 -6.72 0.10 -29.83
C GLU A 393 -7.15 1.37 -29.07
N VAL A 394 -7.72 1.23 -27.89
CA VAL A 394 -8.05 2.38 -27.02
C VAL A 394 -6.78 3.16 -26.66
N ARG A 395 -5.67 2.48 -26.30
CA ARG A 395 -4.39 3.13 -26.03
C ARG A 395 -3.86 3.89 -27.25
N ARG A 396 -3.94 3.30 -28.44
CA ARG A 396 -3.54 3.97 -29.67
C ARG A 396 -4.34 5.25 -29.90
N LYS A 397 -5.65 5.21 -29.77
CA LYS A 397 -6.52 6.37 -29.91
C LYS A 397 -6.27 7.44 -28.82
N LEU A 398 -5.97 7.02 -27.59
CA LEU A 398 -5.58 7.95 -26.51
C LEU A 398 -4.34 8.77 -26.91
N VAL A 399 -3.30 8.12 -27.48
CA VAL A 399 -2.09 8.79 -27.95
C VAL A 399 -2.40 9.72 -29.10
N GLU A 400 -3.13 9.25 -30.13
CA GLU A 400 -3.47 10.04 -31.32
C GLU A 400 -4.25 11.33 -30.97
N ILE A 401 -5.23 11.22 -30.07
CA ILE A 401 -6.04 12.36 -29.66
C ILE A 401 -5.24 13.32 -28.77
N GLU A 402 -4.38 12.79 -27.90
CA GLU A 402 -3.51 13.61 -27.07
C GLU A 402 -2.51 14.41 -27.93
N GLU A 403 -1.90 13.79 -28.92
CA GLU A 403 -0.98 14.47 -29.86
C GLU A 403 -1.69 15.54 -30.70
N LYS A 404 -2.93 15.25 -31.14
CA LYS A 404 -3.72 16.15 -32.00
C LYS A 404 -4.31 17.30 -31.21
N ASP A 405 -4.98 17.02 -30.09
CA ASP A 405 -5.89 17.96 -29.43
C ASP A 405 -5.35 18.48 -28.09
N ARG A 406 -4.26 17.87 -27.53
CA ARG A 406 -3.64 18.22 -26.23
C ARG A 406 -4.65 18.34 -25.10
N ILE A 407 -5.56 17.38 -25.02
CA ILE A 407 -6.73 17.41 -24.11
C ILE A 407 -6.38 17.11 -22.67
N ARG A 408 -5.28 16.40 -22.40
CA ARG A 408 -4.86 16.09 -21.04
C ARG A 408 -4.64 17.37 -20.23
N ASN A 409 -5.39 17.54 -19.14
CA ASN A 409 -5.33 18.73 -18.29
C ASN A 409 -5.62 20.07 -18.99
N PHE A 410 -6.30 20.07 -20.17
CA PHE A 410 -6.61 21.31 -20.83
C PHE A 410 -7.53 22.19 -19.97
N GLN A 411 -7.37 23.50 -20.12
CA GLN A 411 -8.33 24.48 -19.62
C GLN A 411 -9.00 25.12 -20.84
N PRO A 412 -10.33 25.35 -20.82
CA PRO A 412 -10.97 26.14 -21.85
C PRO A 412 -10.25 27.50 -22.01
N PRO A 413 -10.03 27.97 -23.23
CA PRO A 413 -9.23 29.16 -23.47
C PRO A 413 -9.87 30.45 -22.96
N ILE A 414 -11.07 30.35 -22.38
CA ILE A 414 -11.78 31.45 -21.71
C ILE A 414 -12.09 30.95 -20.28
N ASP A 415 -11.61 31.70 -19.31
CA ASP A 415 -11.82 31.40 -17.90
C ASP A 415 -13.06 32.11 -17.31
N GLY A 416 -13.35 31.83 -16.02
CA GLY A 416 -14.50 32.39 -15.34
C GLY A 416 -14.36 33.89 -15.09
N ASP A 417 -13.14 34.36 -14.86
CA ASP A 417 -12.89 35.79 -14.61
C ASP A 417 -13.13 36.63 -15.87
N GLU A 418 -12.73 36.09 -17.02
CA GLU A 418 -13.01 36.70 -18.30
C GLU A 418 -14.50 36.73 -18.61
N ILE A 419 -15.25 35.67 -18.37
CA ILE A 419 -16.70 35.62 -18.52
C ILE A 419 -17.36 36.68 -17.62
N MET A 420 -16.97 36.74 -16.35
CA MET A 420 -17.51 37.74 -15.42
C MET A 420 -17.24 39.17 -15.88
N ARG A 421 -16.04 39.45 -16.38
CA ARG A 421 -15.67 40.76 -16.89
C ARG A 421 -16.50 41.17 -18.12
N ILE A 422 -16.65 40.27 -19.09
CA ILE A 422 -17.36 40.54 -20.35
C ILE A 422 -18.85 40.82 -20.13
N PHE A 423 -19.46 40.10 -19.18
CA PHE A 423 -20.90 40.20 -18.93
C PHE A 423 -21.26 40.99 -17.66
N GLY A 424 -20.28 41.57 -16.96
CA GLY A 424 -20.52 42.35 -15.73
C GLY A 424 -21.08 41.50 -14.58
N LEU A 425 -20.69 40.22 -14.51
CA LEU A 425 -21.22 39.26 -13.53
C LEU A 425 -20.30 39.14 -12.31
N SER A 426 -20.89 38.84 -11.17
CA SER A 426 -20.19 38.28 -10.01
C SER A 426 -20.16 36.75 -10.13
N PRO A 427 -19.38 36.02 -9.27
CA PRO A 427 -19.43 34.55 -9.24
C PRO A 427 -20.87 34.08 -9.08
N CYS A 428 -21.40 33.39 -10.10
CA CYS A 428 -22.79 32.95 -10.17
C CYS A 428 -22.91 31.66 -10.99
N ARG A 429 -24.12 31.09 -11.01
CA ARG A 429 -24.41 29.84 -11.72
C ARG A 429 -24.21 29.98 -13.23
N GLU A 430 -24.60 31.12 -13.80
CA GLU A 430 -24.52 31.41 -15.23
C GLU A 430 -23.07 31.33 -15.73
N VAL A 431 -22.09 31.83 -14.97
CA VAL A 431 -20.67 31.71 -15.27
C VAL A 431 -20.25 30.23 -15.32
N GLY A 432 -20.74 29.45 -14.37
CA GLY A 432 -20.49 27.97 -14.31
C GLY A 432 -21.09 27.27 -15.54
N ASP A 433 -22.34 27.58 -15.88
CA ASP A 433 -23.06 27.00 -17.01
C ASP A 433 -22.39 27.29 -18.35
N ILE A 434 -21.91 28.55 -18.55
CA ILE A 434 -21.13 28.92 -19.75
C ILE A 434 -19.83 28.14 -19.83
N LYS A 435 -19.04 28.09 -18.74
CA LYS A 435 -17.78 27.30 -18.69
C LYS A 435 -18.01 25.84 -19.02
N GLU A 436 -19.07 25.25 -18.47
CA GLU A 436 -19.38 23.85 -18.70
C GLU A 436 -19.79 23.59 -20.16
N ARG A 437 -20.58 24.45 -20.76
CA ARG A 437 -20.93 24.35 -22.18
C ARG A 437 -19.71 24.50 -23.10
N LEU A 438 -18.79 25.44 -22.83
CA LEU A 438 -17.54 25.58 -23.59
C LEU A 438 -16.69 24.31 -23.49
N LYS A 439 -16.48 23.83 -22.26
CA LYS A 439 -15.74 22.56 -22.02
C LYS A 439 -16.37 21.40 -22.79
N ASN A 440 -17.68 21.23 -22.70
CA ASN A 440 -18.37 20.12 -23.34
C ASN A 440 -18.27 20.20 -24.86
N ALA A 441 -18.44 21.37 -25.46
CA ALA A 441 -18.31 21.55 -26.91
C ALA A 441 -16.90 21.25 -27.45
N ILE A 442 -15.85 21.55 -26.68
CA ILE A 442 -14.47 21.17 -27.03
C ILE A 442 -14.27 19.66 -26.90
N LEU A 443 -14.75 19.05 -25.82
CA LEU A 443 -14.63 17.60 -25.61
C LEU A 443 -15.43 16.79 -26.63
N ASP A 444 -16.59 17.29 -27.05
CA ASP A 444 -17.40 16.67 -28.10
C ASP A 444 -16.83 16.89 -29.51
N GLY A 445 -15.90 17.83 -29.66
CA GLY A 445 -15.28 18.18 -30.94
C GLY A 445 -16.14 19.11 -31.80
N ASP A 446 -17.17 19.72 -31.23
CA ASP A 446 -18.03 20.69 -31.91
C ASP A 446 -17.25 21.96 -32.26
N ILE A 447 -16.29 22.32 -31.42
CA ILE A 447 -15.34 23.41 -31.65
C ILE A 447 -13.91 22.97 -31.32
N PRO A 448 -12.90 23.55 -32.01
CA PRO A 448 -11.50 23.34 -31.63
C PRO A 448 -11.19 24.01 -30.28
N ASN A 449 -10.14 23.54 -29.58
CA ASN A 449 -9.66 24.18 -28.36
C ASN A 449 -8.87 25.47 -28.67
N GLU A 450 -9.55 26.44 -29.28
CA GLU A 450 -9.00 27.71 -29.69
C GLU A 450 -9.83 28.85 -29.14
N ARG A 451 -9.14 29.95 -28.80
CA ARG A 451 -9.79 31.12 -28.17
C ARG A 451 -10.90 31.72 -29.01
N GLU A 452 -10.70 31.84 -30.32
CA GLU A 452 -11.68 32.46 -31.21
C GLU A 452 -12.99 31.67 -31.31
N ALA A 453 -12.86 30.31 -31.43
CA ALA A 453 -14.00 29.42 -31.48
C ALA A 453 -14.78 29.42 -30.14
N ALA A 454 -14.03 29.34 -29.01
CA ALA A 454 -14.62 29.39 -27.68
C ALA A 454 -15.32 30.76 -27.41
N TYR A 455 -14.74 31.85 -27.84
CA TYR A 455 -15.34 33.19 -27.68
C TYR A 455 -16.65 33.32 -28.45
N LYS A 456 -16.70 32.86 -29.69
CA LYS A 456 -17.94 32.85 -30.49
C LYS A 456 -19.03 32.02 -29.82
N LEU A 457 -18.68 30.85 -29.33
CA LEU A 457 -19.63 29.97 -28.61
C LEU A 457 -20.09 30.62 -27.29
N MET A 458 -19.18 31.21 -26.52
CA MET A 458 -19.49 31.94 -25.28
C MET A 458 -20.56 33.02 -25.51
N LEU A 459 -20.38 33.85 -26.54
CA LEU A 459 -21.37 34.91 -26.87
C LEU A 459 -22.74 34.32 -27.23
N LYS A 460 -22.74 33.24 -28.01
CA LYS A 460 -23.99 32.54 -28.37
C LYS A 460 -24.71 32.00 -27.12
N VAL A 461 -23.98 31.29 -26.26
CA VAL A 461 -24.54 30.75 -25.04
C VAL A 461 -25.05 31.80 -24.08
N ALA A 462 -24.29 32.90 -23.93
CA ALA A 462 -24.68 34.03 -23.10
C ALA A 462 -25.96 34.70 -23.64
N ALA A 463 -26.08 34.87 -24.97
CA ALA A 463 -27.29 35.41 -25.58
C ALA A 463 -28.52 34.52 -25.36
N GLU A 464 -28.38 33.20 -25.44
CA GLU A 464 -29.42 32.21 -25.09
C GLU A 464 -29.87 32.32 -23.61
N MET A 465 -28.97 32.75 -22.72
CA MET A 465 -29.25 32.98 -21.30
C MET A 465 -29.73 34.40 -21.00
N GLY A 466 -29.90 35.25 -22.05
CA GLY A 466 -30.36 36.63 -21.90
C GLY A 466 -29.29 37.61 -21.37
N LEU A 467 -28.03 37.22 -21.35
CA LEU A 467 -26.91 38.05 -20.91
C LEU A 467 -26.47 38.98 -22.04
N LYS A 468 -26.12 40.19 -21.70
CA LYS A 468 -25.57 41.20 -22.63
C LYS A 468 -24.14 41.53 -22.22
N GLN A 469 -23.29 41.77 -23.21
CA GLN A 469 -21.95 42.30 -22.94
C GLN A 469 -22.07 43.69 -22.30
N VAL A 470 -21.22 43.93 -21.31
CA VAL A 470 -21.05 45.27 -20.77
C VAL A 470 -20.18 46.05 -21.75
N GLU A 471 -20.69 47.18 -22.23
CA GLU A 471 -19.89 48.12 -23.05
C GLU A 471 -18.73 48.64 -22.16
N GLU A 472 -17.49 48.56 -22.68
CA GLU A 472 -16.32 49.13 -22.03
C GLU A 472 -16.42 50.65 -21.89
#